data_ec778a512ea84dec5d82a585449912d2
#
_entry.id   ec778a512ea84dec5d82a585449912d2
#
_cell.length_a   1.000
_cell.length_b   1.000
_cell.length_c   1.000
_cell.angle_alpha   90.00
_cell.angle_beta   90.00
_cell.angle_gamma   90.00
#
_symmetry.space_group_name_H-M   'P 1'
#
loop_
_entity.id
_entity.type
_entity.pdbx_description
1 polymer ?
#
loop_
_entity_poly.entity_id
_entity_poly.type
_entity_poly.pdbx_seq_one_letter_code
_entity_poly.pdbx_strand_id
1 'polypeptide(L)'
;WCHYKYINSGPGATAGYFVHERHHDNANIPRFEGWWGHDKATRFEMPETFIPIPTAEAWQLSNAPVMAMAPLRASLDLFDRAGAENLRAKSRKLTAYLQEVLEEVAHASGSDFEIITPKDERGAQISLLVHGYGRPLFDYLMKEGVIADWREPNVIRMAPVPLYNNFEDIRAFGAILLNYLNEQGA
;
A
#
# COMPACT_ATOMS: atom_id res chain seq x y z
N TRP A 1 1.29 -10.70 1.18
CA TRP A 1 1.24 -9.23 0.95
C TRP A 1 2.63 -8.66 0.65
N CYS A 2 2.67 -7.45 0.05
CA CYS A 2 3.90 -6.79 -0.37
C CYS A 2 4.43 -5.84 0.72
N HIS A 3 5.57 -6.13 1.32
CA HIS A 3 6.20 -5.26 2.32
C HIS A 3 6.88 -4.03 1.71
N TYR A 4 7.47 -4.14 0.53
CA TYR A 4 8.16 -3.01 -0.11
C TYR A 4 7.23 -1.81 -0.36
N LYS A 5 5.94 -2.06 -0.59
CA LYS A 5 4.93 -1.06 -0.95
C LYS A 5 4.16 -0.58 0.29
N TYR A 6 3.45 -1.49 0.96
CA TYR A 6 2.53 -1.12 2.05
C TYR A 6 3.21 -0.87 3.39
N ILE A 7 4.37 -1.47 3.61
CA ILE A 7 5.19 -1.30 4.82
C ILE A 7 6.36 -0.33 4.56
N ASN A 8 6.48 0.24 3.36
CA ASN A 8 7.56 1.15 2.97
C ASN A 8 8.99 0.56 3.18
N SER A 9 9.14 -0.75 3.04
CA SER A 9 10.44 -1.41 3.28
C SER A 9 11.38 -1.38 2.08
N GLY A 10 10.98 -0.72 0.99
CA GLY A 10 11.79 -0.51 -0.20
C GLY A 10 11.81 -1.69 -1.18
N PRO A 11 12.28 -1.46 -2.41
CA PRO A 11 12.38 -2.48 -3.44
C PRO A 11 13.35 -3.59 -3.02
N GLY A 12 12.99 -4.84 -3.33
CA GLY A 12 13.77 -6.01 -2.94
C GLY A 12 13.47 -6.56 -1.55
N ALA A 13 12.62 -5.91 -0.75
CA ALA A 13 12.15 -6.46 0.51
C ALA A 13 11.25 -7.69 0.29
N THR A 14 11.28 -8.61 1.25
CA THR A 14 10.46 -9.83 1.19
C THR A 14 8.97 -9.53 1.30
N ALA A 15 8.17 -10.45 0.80
CA ALA A 15 6.74 -10.49 1.09
C ALA A 15 6.44 -11.30 2.36
N GLY A 16 5.21 -11.24 2.84
CA GLY A 16 4.71 -12.06 3.94
C GLY A 16 3.50 -12.87 3.51
N TYR A 17 3.24 -13.93 4.25
CA TYR A 17 2.02 -14.71 4.15
C TYR A 17 1.43 -14.98 5.54
N PHE A 18 0.17 -15.30 5.58
CA PHE A 18 -0.55 -15.67 6.78
C PHE A 18 -1.24 -17.00 6.55
N VAL A 19 -1.11 -17.91 7.52
CA VAL A 19 -1.83 -19.16 7.57
C VAL A 19 -2.59 -19.18 8.88
N HIS A 20 -3.92 -19.30 8.82
CA HIS A 20 -4.75 -19.37 10.01
C HIS A 20 -4.48 -20.68 10.76
N GLU A 21 -4.45 -20.65 12.07
CA GLU A 21 -4.13 -21.80 12.95
C GLU A 21 -4.97 -23.04 12.66
N ARG A 22 -6.24 -22.90 12.27
CA ARG A 22 -7.12 -24.04 11.87
C ARG A 22 -6.55 -24.91 10.75
N HIS A 23 -5.53 -24.41 10.03
CA HIS A 23 -4.91 -25.09 8.90
C HIS A 23 -3.53 -25.67 9.23
N HIS A 24 -2.97 -25.38 10.42
CA HIS A 24 -1.61 -25.77 10.77
C HIS A 24 -1.44 -27.30 10.75
N ASP A 25 -2.39 -28.03 11.33
CA ASP A 25 -2.34 -29.49 11.46
C ASP A 25 -3.09 -30.22 10.32
N ASN A 26 -3.56 -29.51 9.30
CA ASN A 26 -4.28 -30.10 8.19
C ASN A 26 -3.34 -30.67 7.12
N ALA A 27 -3.07 -31.96 7.18
CA ALA A 27 -2.23 -32.67 6.21
C ALA A 27 -2.82 -32.74 4.79
N ASN A 28 -4.14 -32.49 4.62
CA ASN A 28 -4.81 -32.58 3.32
C ASN A 28 -4.68 -31.28 2.49
N ILE A 29 -4.16 -30.20 3.07
CA ILE A 29 -3.89 -28.98 2.32
C ILE A 29 -2.63 -29.18 1.50
N PRO A 30 -2.71 -29.11 0.15
CA PRO A 30 -1.54 -29.20 -0.70
C PRO A 30 -0.51 -28.12 -0.35
N ARG A 31 0.76 -28.53 -0.17
CA ARG A 31 1.88 -27.61 0.06
C ARG A 31 3.13 -28.17 -0.59
N PHE A 32 4.05 -27.27 -0.92
CA PHE A 32 5.42 -27.69 -1.23
C PHE A 32 6.15 -28.00 0.07
N GLU A 33 6.86 -29.11 0.09
CA GLU A 33 7.60 -29.61 1.23
C GLU A 33 9.04 -29.10 1.16
N GLY A 34 9.39 -28.20 2.05
CA GLY A 34 10.73 -27.63 2.11
C GLY A 34 11.40 -27.96 3.45
N TRP A 35 12.71 -28.18 3.44
CA TRP A 35 13.45 -28.58 4.62
C TRP A 35 13.36 -27.57 5.78
N TRP A 36 13.09 -26.29 5.50
CA TRP A 36 12.93 -25.29 6.54
C TRP A 36 11.63 -25.42 7.31
N GLY A 37 10.56 -25.84 6.63
CA GLY A 37 9.26 -26.12 7.24
C GLY A 37 9.15 -27.47 7.96
N HIS A 38 10.19 -28.31 7.86
CA HIS A 38 10.27 -29.59 8.55
C HIS A 38 10.57 -29.44 10.05
N ASP A 39 10.16 -30.38 10.87
CA ASP A 39 10.45 -30.41 12.30
C ASP A 39 11.92 -30.09 12.59
N LYS A 40 12.16 -29.14 13.49
CA LYS A 40 13.48 -28.63 13.82
C LYS A 40 14.41 -29.68 14.44
N ALA A 41 13.85 -30.67 15.13
CA ALA A 41 14.65 -31.73 15.76
C ALA A 41 15.21 -32.73 14.75
N THR A 42 14.48 -33.02 13.67
CA THR A 42 14.81 -34.10 12.74
C THR A 42 15.19 -33.63 11.34
N ARG A 43 15.11 -32.32 11.03
CA ARG A 43 15.34 -31.79 9.66
C ARG A 43 16.70 -32.14 9.05
N PHE A 44 17.72 -32.35 9.87
CA PHE A 44 19.09 -32.71 9.43
C PHE A 44 19.36 -34.23 9.43
N GLU A 45 18.37 -35.04 9.83
CA GLU A 45 18.47 -36.49 9.78
C GLU A 45 18.11 -37.07 8.41
N MET A 46 17.74 -36.21 7.47
CA MET A 46 17.35 -36.56 6.09
C MET A 46 16.23 -37.60 6.04
N PRO A 47 15.12 -37.45 6.79
CA PRO A 47 14.04 -38.42 6.77
C PRO A 47 13.35 -38.46 5.41
N GLU A 48 12.84 -39.62 5.03
CA GLU A 48 12.08 -39.82 3.78
C GLU A 48 10.71 -39.15 3.79
N THR A 49 10.17 -38.86 5.00
CA THR A 49 8.82 -38.31 5.18
C THR A 49 8.92 -36.89 5.74
N PHE A 50 8.18 -35.96 5.14
CA PHE A 50 8.06 -34.61 5.64
C PHE A 50 7.23 -34.56 6.92
N ILE A 51 7.79 -34.02 7.98
CA ILE A 51 7.12 -33.79 9.26
C ILE A 51 6.98 -32.27 9.42
N PRO A 52 5.81 -31.69 9.13
CA PRO A 52 5.63 -30.24 9.16
C PRO A 52 5.70 -29.70 10.59
N ILE A 53 6.30 -28.52 10.76
CA ILE A 53 6.15 -27.73 12.00
C ILE A 53 4.66 -27.37 12.14
N PRO A 54 4.01 -27.54 13.31
CA PRO A 54 2.59 -27.27 13.50
C PRO A 54 2.27 -25.77 13.61
N THR A 55 2.80 -24.97 12.68
CA THR A 55 2.60 -23.51 12.57
C THR A 55 2.67 -23.08 11.12
N ALA A 56 2.51 -21.79 10.84
CA ALA A 56 2.70 -21.22 9.51
C ALA A 56 4.10 -21.49 8.92
N GLU A 57 5.12 -21.77 9.76
CA GLU A 57 6.46 -22.11 9.33
C GLU A 57 6.51 -23.35 8.42
N ALA A 58 5.54 -24.26 8.50
CA ALA A 58 5.46 -25.43 7.64
C ALA A 58 5.36 -25.13 6.13
N TRP A 59 5.01 -23.90 5.78
CA TRP A 59 4.94 -23.43 4.39
C TRP A 59 6.22 -22.75 3.92
N GLN A 60 7.24 -22.64 4.77
CA GLN A 60 8.52 -22.06 4.42
C GLN A 60 9.44 -23.13 3.81
N LEU A 61 9.85 -22.91 2.56
CA LEU A 61 10.60 -23.93 1.81
C LEU A 61 12.09 -23.96 2.18
N SER A 62 12.70 -22.81 2.40
CA SER A 62 14.13 -22.67 2.63
C SER A 62 14.41 -21.53 3.59
N ASN A 63 15.69 -21.19 3.75
CA ASN A 63 16.17 -20.12 4.60
C ASN A 63 15.49 -18.78 4.25
N ALA A 64 15.28 -17.96 5.27
CA ALA A 64 14.86 -16.59 5.07
C ALA A 64 15.97 -15.77 4.38
N PRO A 65 15.61 -14.88 3.43
CA PRO A 65 16.57 -13.98 2.77
C PRO A 65 16.94 -12.84 3.71
N VAL A 66 17.90 -13.06 4.60
CA VAL A 66 18.24 -12.19 5.74
C VAL A 66 18.49 -10.74 5.32
N MET A 67 19.25 -10.52 4.24
CA MET A 67 19.56 -9.16 3.78
C MET A 67 18.32 -8.42 3.26
N ALA A 68 17.40 -9.11 2.60
CA ALA A 68 16.13 -8.52 2.15
C ALA A 68 15.12 -8.28 3.30
N MET A 69 15.33 -8.95 4.43
CA MET A 69 14.51 -8.74 5.65
C MET A 69 15.00 -7.58 6.51
N ALA A 70 16.23 -7.13 6.37
CA ALA A 70 16.78 -6.05 7.18
C ALA A 70 16.01 -4.72 7.02
N PRO A 71 15.73 -4.22 5.80
CA PRO A 71 14.91 -3.01 5.62
C PRO A 71 13.46 -3.22 6.07
N LEU A 72 12.91 -4.44 5.94
CA LEU A 72 11.60 -4.76 6.47
C LEU A 72 11.57 -4.60 7.99
N ARG A 73 12.57 -5.09 8.71
CA ARG A 73 12.64 -4.95 10.17
C ARG A 73 12.69 -3.49 10.59
N ALA A 74 13.54 -2.68 9.93
CA ALA A 74 13.64 -1.25 10.22
C ALA A 74 12.29 -0.53 9.99
N SER A 75 11.58 -0.89 8.94
CA SER A 75 10.26 -0.35 8.66
C SER A 75 9.23 -0.76 9.71
N LEU A 76 9.18 -2.04 10.09
CA LEU A 76 8.26 -2.53 11.12
C LEU A 76 8.48 -1.83 12.46
N ASP A 77 9.72 -1.58 12.85
CA ASP A 77 10.03 -0.85 14.09
C ASP A 77 9.43 0.59 14.07
N LEU A 78 9.34 1.22 12.89
CA LEU A 78 8.65 2.53 12.75
C LEU A 78 7.12 2.39 12.87
N PHE A 79 6.55 1.37 12.25
CA PHE A 79 5.11 1.09 12.36
C PHE A 79 4.69 0.76 13.81
N ASP A 80 5.49 -0.04 14.51
CA ASP A 80 5.25 -0.39 15.92
C ASP A 80 5.30 0.85 16.81
N ARG A 81 6.26 1.74 16.60
CA ARG A 81 6.37 3.02 17.33
C ARG A 81 5.20 3.96 17.06
N ALA A 82 4.69 4.00 15.83
CA ALA A 82 3.56 4.83 15.45
C ALA A 82 2.22 4.26 15.95
N GLY A 83 2.10 2.95 15.98
CA GLY A 83 0.88 2.22 16.34
C GLY A 83 -0.13 2.16 15.21
N ALA A 84 -0.61 0.96 14.90
CA ALA A 84 -1.51 0.73 13.77
C ALA A 84 -2.83 1.52 13.87
N GLU A 85 -3.40 1.64 15.08
CA GLU A 85 -4.63 2.40 15.31
C GLU A 85 -4.45 3.89 15.06
N ASN A 86 -3.33 4.47 15.52
CA ASN A 86 -2.99 5.88 15.30
C ASN A 86 -2.81 6.18 13.81
N LEU A 87 -2.10 5.29 13.09
CA LEU A 87 -1.90 5.40 11.65
C LEU A 87 -3.23 5.33 10.91
N ARG A 88 -4.11 4.38 11.29
CA ARG A 88 -5.45 4.27 10.73
C ARG A 88 -6.29 5.52 10.98
N ALA A 89 -6.28 6.03 12.20
CA ALA A 89 -7.04 7.23 12.57
C ALA A 89 -6.58 8.45 11.76
N LYS A 90 -5.26 8.67 11.65
CA LYS A 90 -4.69 9.74 10.82
C LYS A 90 -4.99 9.54 9.33
N SER A 91 -4.84 8.33 8.81
CA SER A 91 -5.13 8.00 7.41
C SER A 91 -6.57 8.34 7.03
N ARG A 92 -7.54 7.99 7.86
CA ARG A 92 -8.96 8.32 7.63
C ARG A 92 -9.19 9.83 7.56
N LYS A 93 -8.57 10.61 8.46
CA LYS A 93 -8.68 12.07 8.47
C LYS A 93 -8.03 12.69 7.22
N LEU A 94 -6.84 12.24 6.84
CA LEU A 94 -6.14 12.71 5.64
C LEU A 94 -6.96 12.41 4.38
N THR A 95 -7.51 11.21 4.26
CA THR A 95 -8.31 10.82 3.09
C THR A 95 -9.65 11.56 3.02
N ALA A 96 -10.29 11.81 4.17
CA ALA A 96 -11.50 12.63 4.22
C ALA A 96 -11.19 14.07 3.78
N TYR A 97 -10.13 14.66 4.29
CA TYR A 97 -9.71 16.01 3.91
C TYR A 97 -9.30 16.11 2.44
N LEU A 98 -8.62 15.09 1.90
CA LEU A 98 -8.32 15.03 0.46
C LEU A 98 -9.59 15.05 -0.38
N GLN A 99 -10.62 14.32 0.04
CA GLN A 99 -11.90 14.35 -0.65
C GLN A 99 -12.55 15.75 -0.61
N GLU A 100 -12.58 16.38 0.56
CA GLU A 100 -13.11 17.75 0.72
C GLU A 100 -12.38 18.72 -0.19
N VAL A 101 -11.05 18.69 -0.22
CA VAL A 101 -10.24 19.54 -1.11
C VAL A 101 -10.54 19.28 -2.58
N LEU A 102 -10.71 18.03 -3.00
CA LEU A 102 -11.09 17.71 -4.38
C LEU A 102 -12.49 18.24 -4.73
N GLU A 103 -13.47 18.09 -3.84
CA GLU A 103 -14.83 18.61 -4.03
C GLU A 103 -14.83 20.16 -4.12
N GLU A 104 -14.03 20.85 -3.29
CA GLU A 104 -13.85 22.31 -3.35
C GLU A 104 -13.18 22.76 -4.67
N VAL A 105 -12.16 22.05 -5.11
CA VAL A 105 -11.48 22.35 -6.38
C VAL A 105 -12.40 22.15 -7.56
N ALA A 106 -13.19 21.07 -7.59
CA ALA A 106 -14.18 20.83 -8.64
C ALA A 106 -15.20 21.96 -8.70
N HIS A 107 -15.72 22.39 -7.56
CA HIS A 107 -16.68 23.48 -7.48
C HIS A 107 -16.07 24.82 -7.93
N ALA A 108 -14.85 25.13 -7.50
CA ALA A 108 -14.19 26.40 -7.79
C ALA A 108 -13.78 26.54 -9.27
N SER A 109 -13.34 25.45 -9.89
CA SER A 109 -12.88 25.43 -11.28
C SER A 109 -14.00 25.14 -12.30
N GLY A 110 -15.13 24.61 -11.85
CA GLY A 110 -16.19 24.08 -12.75
C GLY A 110 -15.74 22.87 -13.55
N SER A 111 -14.72 22.17 -13.10
CA SER A 111 -14.09 21.05 -13.82
C SER A 111 -14.87 19.76 -13.70
N ASP A 112 -14.88 18.99 -14.79
CA ASP A 112 -15.51 17.69 -14.86
C ASP A 112 -14.49 16.59 -14.52
N PHE A 113 -14.37 16.31 -13.22
CA PHE A 113 -13.67 15.12 -12.73
C PHE A 113 -14.52 14.39 -11.69
N GLU A 114 -14.33 13.10 -11.58
CA GLU A 114 -15.14 12.22 -10.73
C GLU A 114 -14.25 11.45 -9.75
N ILE A 115 -14.64 11.45 -8.47
CA ILE A 115 -14.04 10.57 -7.46
C ILE A 115 -14.72 9.21 -7.57
N ILE A 116 -14.06 8.24 -8.22
CA ILE A 116 -14.62 6.89 -8.47
C ILE A 116 -14.40 5.92 -7.31
N THR A 117 -13.64 6.31 -6.29
CA THR A 117 -13.46 5.51 -5.08
C THR A 117 -14.63 5.68 -4.13
N PRO A 118 -15.32 4.61 -3.70
CA PRO A 118 -16.43 4.70 -2.75
C PRO A 118 -16.01 5.37 -1.44
N LYS A 119 -16.85 6.26 -0.93
CA LYS A 119 -16.54 7.05 0.28
C LYS A 119 -16.36 6.19 1.52
N ASP A 120 -17.22 5.20 1.70
CA ASP A 120 -17.31 4.41 2.92
C ASP A 120 -16.58 3.06 2.83
N GLU A 121 -16.15 2.65 1.64
CA GLU A 121 -15.50 1.36 1.39
C GLU A 121 -14.10 1.54 0.80
N ARG A 122 -13.22 2.27 1.50
CA ARG A 122 -11.87 2.58 1.02
C ARG A 122 -10.81 2.54 2.13
N GLY A 123 -9.55 2.38 1.71
CA GLY A 123 -8.38 2.66 2.54
C GLY A 123 -7.94 4.12 2.41
N ALA A 124 -6.65 4.35 2.22
CA ALA A 124 -6.07 5.69 2.03
C ALA A 124 -6.16 6.19 0.59
N GLN A 125 -6.42 5.32 -0.39
CA GLN A 125 -6.41 5.69 -1.79
C GLN A 125 -7.70 6.37 -2.22
N ILE A 126 -7.55 7.45 -3.01
CA ILE A 126 -8.59 8.05 -3.84
C ILE A 126 -8.17 7.92 -5.30
N SER A 127 -9.10 7.52 -6.15
CA SER A 127 -8.94 7.46 -7.60
C SER A 127 -9.81 8.53 -8.24
N LEU A 128 -9.17 9.42 -8.97
CA LEU A 128 -9.78 10.54 -9.64
C LEU A 128 -9.83 10.27 -11.14
N LEU A 129 -11.04 10.17 -11.69
CA LEU A 129 -11.28 10.08 -13.12
C LEU A 129 -11.31 11.50 -13.69
N VAL A 130 -10.37 11.80 -14.59
CA VAL A 130 -10.16 13.16 -15.12
C VAL A 130 -10.64 13.24 -16.57
N HIS A 131 -11.85 13.78 -16.76
CA HIS A 131 -12.45 13.94 -18.07
C HIS A 131 -11.82 15.14 -18.81
N GLY A 132 -11.34 14.91 -20.03
CA GLY A 132 -10.79 15.98 -20.88
C GLY A 132 -9.37 16.46 -20.57
N TYR A 133 -8.85 16.19 -19.38
CA TYR A 133 -7.50 16.66 -18.98
C TYR A 133 -6.39 15.62 -19.26
N GLY A 134 -6.70 14.34 -19.10
CA GLY A 134 -5.82 13.24 -19.45
C GLY A 134 -4.43 13.28 -18.82
N ARG A 135 -3.46 12.75 -19.54
CA ARG A 135 -2.07 12.66 -19.13
C ARG A 135 -1.38 14.02 -18.88
N PRO A 136 -1.69 15.11 -19.61
CA PRO A 136 -1.07 16.43 -19.33
C PRO A 136 -1.29 16.93 -17.92
N LEU A 137 -2.46 16.74 -17.32
CA LEU A 137 -2.70 17.10 -15.92
C LEU A 137 -1.77 16.29 -14.98
N PHE A 138 -1.67 14.97 -15.19
CA PHE A 138 -0.78 14.14 -14.39
C PHE A 138 0.69 14.60 -14.49
N ASP A 139 1.17 14.86 -15.70
CA ASP A 139 2.55 15.29 -15.93
C ASP A 139 2.82 16.68 -15.32
N TYR A 140 1.84 17.58 -15.33
CA TYR A 140 1.92 18.86 -14.61
C TYR A 140 2.04 18.65 -13.09
N LEU A 141 1.16 17.85 -12.51
CA LEU A 141 1.20 17.52 -11.07
C LEU A 141 2.56 16.94 -10.66
N MET A 142 3.11 16.02 -11.46
CA MET A 142 4.44 15.45 -11.22
C MET A 142 5.55 16.50 -11.27
N LYS A 143 5.47 17.44 -12.22
CA LYS A 143 6.43 18.56 -12.35
C LYS A 143 6.38 19.49 -11.14
N GLU A 144 5.19 19.74 -10.59
CA GLU A 144 4.96 20.55 -9.40
C GLU A 144 5.24 19.79 -8.08
N GLY A 145 5.80 18.56 -8.15
CA GLY A 145 6.22 17.79 -6.99
C GLY A 145 5.14 16.92 -6.35
N VAL A 146 3.97 16.79 -6.99
CA VAL A 146 2.91 15.88 -6.55
C VAL A 146 3.18 14.49 -7.11
N ILE A 147 3.68 13.59 -6.29
CA ILE A 147 3.97 12.20 -6.68
C ILE A 147 2.70 11.37 -6.54
N ALA A 148 2.02 11.17 -7.66
CA ALA A 148 0.81 10.35 -7.78
C ALA A 148 1.06 9.15 -8.70
N ASP A 149 0.02 8.39 -9.02
CA ASP A 149 0.09 7.22 -9.87
C ASP A 149 -0.95 7.34 -11.01
N TRP A 150 -0.48 7.18 -12.25
CA TRP A 150 -1.34 7.22 -13.43
C TRP A 150 -1.86 5.85 -13.81
N ARG A 151 -3.15 5.78 -14.16
CA ARG A 151 -3.78 4.59 -14.74
C ARG A 151 -4.53 4.96 -16.00
N GLU A 152 -4.17 4.28 -17.07
CA GLU A 152 -4.86 4.42 -18.34
C GLU A 152 -6.36 4.07 -18.19
N PRO A 153 -7.23 4.74 -18.95
CA PRO A 153 -6.90 5.81 -19.89
C PRO A 153 -6.80 7.21 -19.28
N ASN A 154 -7.36 7.47 -18.07
CA ASN A 154 -7.54 8.83 -17.55
C ASN A 154 -7.76 8.87 -16.03
N VAL A 155 -7.14 8.00 -15.27
CA VAL A 155 -7.27 7.95 -13.80
C VAL A 155 -5.98 8.36 -13.12
N ILE A 156 -6.08 9.30 -12.18
CA ILE A 156 -5.00 9.66 -11.25
C ILE A 156 -5.33 9.06 -9.89
N ARG A 157 -4.42 8.24 -9.36
CA ARG A 157 -4.56 7.66 -8.03
C ARG A 157 -3.64 8.37 -7.05
N MET A 158 -4.15 8.70 -5.90
CA MET A 158 -3.43 9.34 -4.82
C MET A 158 -3.78 8.70 -3.48
N ALA A 159 -2.79 8.60 -2.60
CA ALA A 159 -2.94 7.98 -1.30
C ALA A 159 -2.04 8.69 -0.28
N PRO A 160 -2.56 9.64 0.48
CA PRO A 160 -1.77 10.32 1.50
C PRO A 160 -1.36 9.32 2.59
N VAL A 161 -0.04 9.21 2.80
CA VAL A 161 0.55 8.24 3.72
C VAL A 161 0.66 8.84 5.11
N PRO A 162 0.04 8.23 6.14
CA PRO A 162 -0.02 8.81 7.48
C PRO A 162 1.34 8.94 8.18
N LEU A 163 2.35 8.16 7.77
CA LEU A 163 3.70 8.24 8.36
C LEU A 163 4.43 9.54 8.00
N TYR A 164 4.23 10.08 6.80
CA TYR A 164 4.99 11.25 6.33
C TYR A 164 4.17 12.36 5.69
N ASN A 165 2.93 12.12 5.23
CA ASN A 165 2.07 13.19 4.76
C ASN A 165 1.30 13.86 5.92
N ASN A 166 0.96 15.11 5.70
CA ASN A 166 0.17 15.94 6.61
C ASN A 166 -0.94 16.70 5.86
N PHE A 167 -1.75 17.46 6.55
CA PHE A 167 -2.88 18.20 5.94
C PHE A 167 -2.41 19.34 5.03
N GLU A 168 -1.25 19.93 5.31
CA GLU A 168 -0.68 20.98 4.49
C GLU A 168 -0.27 20.45 3.10
N ASP A 169 0.25 19.23 3.02
CA ASP A 169 0.56 18.59 1.74
C ASP A 169 -0.71 18.47 0.87
N ILE A 170 -1.83 18.11 1.48
CA ILE A 170 -3.11 17.98 0.77
C ILE A 170 -3.64 19.36 0.34
N ARG A 171 -3.53 20.37 1.20
CA ARG A 171 -3.88 21.74 0.86
C ARG A 171 -3.05 22.28 -0.30
N ALA A 172 -1.74 22.06 -0.26
CA ALA A 172 -0.83 22.46 -1.34
C ALA A 172 -1.17 21.75 -2.66
N PHE A 173 -1.46 20.45 -2.60
CA PHE A 173 -1.95 19.69 -3.75
C PHE A 173 -3.22 20.31 -4.35
N GLY A 174 -4.21 20.66 -3.53
CA GLY A 174 -5.44 21.30 -4.00
C GLY A 174 -5.18 22.62 -4.72
N ALA A 175 -4.27 23.46 -4.20
CA ALA A 175 -3.88 24.72 -4.84
C ALA A 175 -3.19 24.48 -6.20
N ILE A 176 -2.29 23.51 -6.29
CA ILE A 176 -1.61 23.14 -7.54
C ILE A 176 -2.63 22.66 -8.58
N LEU A 177 -3.55 21.78 -8.17
CA LEU A 177 -4.59 21.27 -9.05
C LEU A 177 -5.50 22.41 -9.56
N LEU A 178 -5.95 23.29 -8.68
CA LEU A 178 -6.82 24.42 -9.03
C LEU A 178 -6.13 25.37 -10.01
N ASN A 179 -4.83 25.66 -9.82
CA ASN A 179 -4.06 26.50 -10.73
C ASN A 179 -4.05 25.92 -12.15
N TYR A 180 -3.76 24.62 -12.31
CA TYR A 180 -3.81 23.97 -13.62
C TYR A 180 -5.17 24.11 -14.29
N LEU A 181 -6.24 23.82 -13.54
CA LEU A 181 -7.61 23.84 -14.09
C LEU A 181 -8.03 25.23 -14.52
N ASN A 182 -7.65 26.25 -13.78
CA ASN A 182 -7.93 27.66 -14.15
C ASN A 182 -7.17 28.08 -15.41
N GLU A 183 -5.94 27.62 -15.61
CA GLU A 183 -5.15 27.89 -16.82
C GLU A 183 -5.72 27.23 -18.08
N GLN A 184 -6.42 26.09 -17.94
CA GLN A 184 -7.05 25.39 -19.06
C GLN A 184 -8.46 25.92 -19.39
N GLY A 185 -9.12 26.60 -18.45
CA GLY A 185 -10.46 27.19 -18.62
C GLY A 185 -10.46 28.64 -19.12
N ALA A 186 -9.28 29.23 -19.25
CA ALA A 186 -9.08 30.59 -19.80
C ALA A 186 -8.74 30.52 -21.29
#